data_2a13c747885a314163a25cf53ff29579
#
_entry.id   2a13c747885a314163a25cf53ff29579
#
_cell.length_a   1.000
_cell.length_b   1.000
_cell.length_c   1.000
_cell.angle_alpha   90.00
_cell.angle_beta   90.00
_cell.angle_gamma   90.00
#
_symmetry.space_group_name_H-M   'P 1'
#
loop_
_entity.id
_entity.type
_entity.pdbx_description
1 polymer ?
#
loop_
_entity_poly.entity_id
_entity_poly.type
_entity_poly.pdbx_seq_one_letter_code
_entity_poly.pdbx_strand_id
1 'polypeptide(L)'
;MGRYFEYAEKEKRYHTYDYYLKKAFGCKCAKIGLDGGFTCPNKDGTKGTGGCFFCGGGGGETTAPACEPLRLQYEKGRARLEKKWGRLPTIPYFQANTSTYAPVSRLRALFEETLSFEDVRGLTIATRPDALPPQVLSYLAELNARTRLTVELGLQSVFETTARRINRGHTYEEFLQGYEALKSRGIRVCVHLIDGFPGETPEMMLESARVLGKLGPDGVKFHQLYVRKGTGAEEAYRRGELPLLSLAEYLEILACQICLLPPETVVERISGDPEKSELCAPPWCSDKKKF
;
A
#
# COMPACT_ATOMS: atom_id res chain seq x y z
N MET A 1 6.55 27.77 -23.82
CA MET A 1 6.26 26.31 -23.83
C MET A 1 6.64 25.74 -22.48
N GLY A 2 5.68 25.33 -21.66
CA GLY A 2 5.97 24.70 -20.37
C GLY A 2 6.66 23.35 -20.61
N ARG A 3 7.77 23.08 -19.92
CA ARG A 3 8.38 21.77 -19.93
C ARG A 3 7.39 20.77 -19.35
N TYR A 4 6.93 19.83 -20.15
CA TYR A 4 6.18 18.68 -19.64
C TYR A 4 7.07 17.87 -18.70
N PHE A 5 6.47 17.37 -17.61
CA PHE A 5 7.18 16.49 -16.72
C PHE A 5 7.46 15.15 -17.45
N GLU A 6 8.71 14.69 -17.43
CA GLU A 6 9.18 13.56 -18.24
C GLU A 6 8.41 12.25 -17.99
N TYR A 7 7.96 12.03 -16.76
CA TYR A 7 7.32 10.78 -16.30
C TYR A 7 5.80 10.88 -16.22
N ALA A 8 5.16 11.78 -16.94
CA ALA A 8 3.72 11.90 -16.93
C ALA A 8 3.16 12.28 -18.28
N GLU A 9 1.91 11.88 -18.52
CA GLU A 9 1.10 12.38 -19.63
C GLU A 9 0.40 13.67 -19.20
N LYS A 10 0.29 14.62 -20.12
CA LYS A 10 -0.47 15.87 -19.95
C LYS A 10 0.06 16.78 -18.82
N GLU A 11 -0.86 17.25 -17.97
CA GLU A 11 -0.59 18.27 -16.95
C GLU A 11 -0.09 17.72 -15.60
N LYS A 12 0.08 16.40 -15.47
CA LYS A 12 0.56 15.81 -14.23
C LYS A 12 2.03 16.17 -13.98
N ARG A 13 2.36 16.48 -12.74
CA ARG A 13 3.68 16.94 -12.31
C ARG A 13 4.44 15.93 -11.45
N TYR A 14 4.04 14.68 -11.52
CA TYR A 14 4.68 13.56 -10.82
C TYR A 14 4.53 12.29 -11.65
N HIS A 15 5.40 11.30 -11.42
CA HIS A 15 5.35 10.01 -12.08
C HIS A 15 4.11 9.23 -11.64
N THR A 16 3.07 9.25 -12.46
CA THR A 16 1.80 8.60 -12.13
C THR A 16 1.88 7.10 -12.34
N TYR A 17 1.13 6.35 -11.53
CA TYR A 17 1.05 4.89 -11.69
C TYR A 17 0.47 4.47 -13.05
N ASP A 18 -0.50 5.22 -13.60
CA ASP A 18 -1.07 4.95 -14.93
C ASP A 18 0.00 5.10 -16.04
N TYR A 19 0.83 6.13 -15.97
CA TYR A 19 1.95 6.31 -16.90
C TYR A 19 2.96 5.16 -16.79
N TYR A 20 3.36 4.80 -15.55
CA TYR A 20 4.24 3.67 -15.30
C TYR A 20 3.70 2.37 -15.90
N LEU A 21 2.41 2.06 -15.67
CA LEU A 21 1.79 0.84 -16.20
C LEU A 21 1.78 0.81 -17.73
N LYS A 22 1.42 1.93 -18.38
CA LYS A 22 1.45 2.04 -19.84
C LYS A 22 2.85 1.85 -20.41
N LYS A 23 3.88 2.38 -19.75
CA LYS A 23 5.28 2.16 -20.16
C LYS A 23 5.74 0.72 -19.93
N ALA A 24 5.35 0.12 -18.80
CA ALA A 24 5.78 -1.22 -18.41
C ALA A 24 5.07 -2.33 -19.21
N PHE A 25 3.81 -2.14 -19.58
CA PHE A 25 2.96 -3.17 -20.18
C PHE A 25 2.42 -2.80 -21.57
N GLY A 26 2.72 -1.60 -22.08
CA GLY A 26 2.20 -1.10 -23.35
C GLY A 26 0.73 -0.67 -23.31
N CYS A 27 0.05 -0.83 -22.17
CA CYS A 27 -1.35 -0.51 -22.00
C CYS A 27 -1.69 -0.20 -20.54
N LYS A 28 -2.89 0.34 -20.33
CA LYS A 28 -3.46 0.46 -18.99
C LYS A 28 -3.71 -0.93 -18.40
N CYS A 29 -3.38 -1.11 -17.12
CA CYS A 29 -3.70 -2.31 -16.35
C CYS A 29 -4.55 -1.94 -15.13
N ALA A 30 -5.33 -2.90 -14.64
CA ALA A 30 -6.18 -2.70 -13.47
C ALA A 30 -5.71 -3.58 -12.30
N LYS A 31 -5.54 -3.00 -11.08
CA LYS A 31 -5.30 -3.79 -9.87
C LYS A 31 -6.60 -4.43 -9.38
N ILE A 32 -6.53 -5.73 -9.05
CA ILE A 32 -7.64 -6.48 -8.42
C ILE A 32 -7.20 -6.90 -7.03
N GLY A 33 -7.87 -6.36 -6.00
CA GLY A 33 -7.60 -6.71 -4.60
C GLY A 33 -8.06 -8.12 -4.27
N LEU A 34 -7.16 -8.90 -3.68
CA LEU A 34 -7.38 -10.28 -3.24
C LEU A 34 -7.06 -10.41 -1.75
N ASP A 35 -7.78 -11.28 -1.06
CA ASP A 35 -7.48 -11.72 0.30
C ASP A 35 -7.08 -13.19 0.30
N GLY A 36 -5.83 -13.48 0.61
CA GLY A 36 -5.29 -14.84 0.70
C GLY A 36 -5.54 -15.52 2.04
N GLY A 37 -6.34 -14.93 2.92
CA GLY A 37 -6.61 -15.46 4.28
C GLY A 37 -5.38 -15.42 5.19
N PHE A 38 -4.52 -14.41 5.02
CA PHE A 38 -3.35 -14.23 5.88
C PHE A 38 -3.75 -13.56 7.20
N THR A 39 -2.96 -13.81 8.24
CA THR A 39 -3.00 -13.04 9.48
C THR A 39 -1.86 -12.01 9.53
N CYS A 40 -1.60 -11.46 10.70
CA CYS A 40 -0.53 -10.50 10.93
C CYS A 40 0.18 -10.83 12.25
N PRO A 41 1.53 -10.87 12.30
CA PRO A 41 2.26 -11.16 13.54
C PRO A 41 2.01 -10.12 14.65
N ASN A 42 1.49 -8.95 14.31
CA ASN A 42 1.07 -7.92 15.26
C ASN A 42 -0.38 -8.10 15.76
N LYS A 43 -1.07 -9.17 15.35
CA LYS A 43 -2.44 -9.50 15.77
C LYS A 43 -2.53 -10.85 16.47
N ASP A 44 -1.76 -11.84 16.03
CA ASP A 44 -1.85 -13.22 16.49
C ASP A 44 -0.97 -13.55 17.71
N GLY A 45 -0.30 -12.56 18.28
CA GLY A 45 0.54 -12.70 19.46
C GLY A 45 2.00 -13.06 19.18
N THR A 46 2.39 -13.29 17.93
CA THR A 46 3.77 -13.64 17.58
C THR A 46 4.75 -12.48 17.84
N LYS A 47 4.37 -11.26 17.49
CA LYS A 47 5.10 -10.01 17.79
C LYS A 47 4.30 -9.06 18.68
N GLY A 48 2.98 -9.06 18.55
CA GLY A 48 2.08 -8.19 19.29
C GLY A 48 0.63 -8.61 19.15
N THR A 49 -0.22 -7.96 19.90
CA THR A 49 -1.67 -8.19 19.88
C THR A 49 -2.42 -6.93 19.47
N GLY A 50 -3.66 -7.07 19.01
CA GLY A 50 -4.54 -5.95 18.65
C GLY A 50 -4.25 -5.30 17.31
N GLY A 51 -3.08 -5.50 16.72
CA GLY A 51 -2.70 -4.88 15.44
C GLY A 51 -2.33 -3.39 15.56
N CYS A 52 -2.13 -2.74 14.43
CA CYS A 52 -1.83 -1.32 14.40
C CYS A 52 -3.08 -0.49 14.72
N PHE A 53 -2.87 0.63 15.37
CA PHE A 53 -3.89 1.62 15.80
C PHE A 53 -4.95 1.96 14.74
N PHE A 54 -4.57 1.99 13.47
CA PHE A 54 -5.42 2.35 12.32
C PHE A 54 -5.96 1.13 11.54
N CYS A 55 -5.53 -0.09 11.90
CA CYS A 55 -5.78 -1.27 11.05
C CYS A 55 -7.07 -2.00 11.43
N GLY A 56 -8.08 -1.98 10.55
CA GLY A 56 -9.34 -2.69 10.74
C GLY A 56 -9.36 -4.18 10.35
N GLY A 57 -8.24 -4.75 9.95
CA GLY A 57 -8.11 -6.20 9.72
C GLY A 57 -8.51 -6.74 8.34
N GLY A 58 -9.23 -6.00 7.54
CA GLY A 58 -9.57 -6.37 6.17
C GLY A 58 -8.73 -5.67 5.11
N GLY A 59 -8.89 -6.07 3.86
CA GLY A 59 -8.44 -5.31 2.71
C GLY A 59 -9.25 -4.01 2.53
N GLY A 60 -8.92 -3.21 1.52
CA GLY A 60 -9.71 -2.02 1.18
C GLY A 60 -11.08 -2.36 0.56
N GLU A 61 -11.91 -1.34 0.31
CA GLU A 61 -13.27 -1.42 -0.26
C GLU A 61 -13.44 -2.42 -1.44
N THR A 62 -12.35 -2.70 -2.13
CA THR A 62 -12.38 -3.52 -3.34
C THR A 62 -11.92 -4.96 -3.14
N THR A 63 -11.56 -5.35 -1.91
CA THR A 63 -11.07 -6.70 -1.60
C THR A 63 -12.22 -7.58 -1.14
N ALA A 64 -12.38 -8.72 -1.79
CA ALA A 64 -13.38 -9.71 -1.40
C ALA A 64 -12.99 -10.41 -0.08
N PRO A 65 -13.95 -11.01 0.64
CA PRO A 65 -13.67 -11.72 1.88
C PRO A 65 -12.76 -12.94 1.68
N ALA A 66 -11.87 -13.19 2.65
CA ALA A 66 -10.92 -14.31 2.65
C ALA A 66 -11.57 -15.71 2.55
N CYS A 67 -12.84 -15.84 2.91
CA CYS A 67 -13.60 -17.10 2.83
C CYS A 67 -13.98 -17.48 1.38
N GLU A 68 -13.87 -16.57 0.43
CA GLU A 68 -14.14 -16.85 -0.97
C GLU A 68 -12.89 -17.42 -1.69
N PRO A 69 -13.02 -18.41 -2.57
CA PRO A 69 -11.92 -18.88 -3.41
C PRO A 69 -11.28 -17.74 -4.23
N LEU A 70 -9.96 -17.74 -4.39
CA LEU A 70 -9.23 -16.67 -5.09
C LEU A 70 -9.76 -16.42 -6.50
N ARG A 71 -10.10 -17.47 -7.24
CA ARG A 71 -10.70 -17.34 -8.58
C ARG A 71 -11.99 -16.54 -8.54
N LEU A 72 -12.87 -16.83 -7.60
CA LEU A 72 -14.15 -16.10 -7.46
C LEU A 72 -13.93 -14.62 -7.07
N GLN A 73 -12.99 -14.36 -6.15
CA GLN A 73 -12.60 -12.99 -5.80
C GLN A 73 -12.09 -12.24 -7.04
N TYR A 74 -11.22 -12.88 -7.81
CA TYR A 74 -10.65 -12.32 -9.03
C TYR A 74 -11.72 -12.02 -10.09
N GLU A 75 -12.61 -12.95 -10.37
CA GLU A 75 -13.70 -12.81 -11.35
C GLU A 75 -14.66 -11.67 -10.97
N LYS A 76 -15.06 -11.59 -9.69
CA LYS A 76 -15.87 -10.47 -9.17
C LYS A 76 -15.17 -9.13 -9.31
N GLY A 77 -13.88 -9.08 -8.96
CA GLY A 77 -13.05 -7.88 -9.10
C GLY A 77 -12.93 -7.44 -10.56
N ARG A 78 -12.67 -8.40 -11.46
CA ARG A 78 -12.58 -8.18 -12.90
C ARG A 78 -13.89 -7.64 -13.47
N ALA A 79 -15.02 -8.31 -13.20
CA ALA A 79 -16.34 -7.91 -13.70
C ALA A 79 -16.72 -6.47 -13.26
N ARG A 80 -16.37 -6.08 -12.02
CA ARG A 80 -16.55 -4.71 -11.52
C ARG A 80 -15.73 -3.69 -12.31
N LEU A 81 -14.47 -4.00 -12.61
CA LEU A 81 -13.57 -3.10 -13.33
C LEU A 81 -13.93 -3.00 -14.81
N GLU A 82 -14.36 -4.10 -15.43
CA GLU A 82 -14.81 -4.15 -16.82
C GLU A 82 -16.04 -3.24 -17.07
N LYS A 83 -16.96 -3.16 -16.12
CA LYS A 83 -18.10 -2.22 -16.17
C LYS A 83 -17.66 -0.76 -16.23
N LYS A 84 -16.50 -0.43 -15.64
CA LYS A 84 -16.01 0.96 -15.55
C LYS A 84 -15.07 1.34 -16.69
N TRP A 85 -14.23 0.41 -17.15
CA TRP A 85 -13.10 0.70 -18.03
C TRP A 85 -13.01 -0.21 -19.25
N GLY A 86 -13.96 -1.13 -19.45
CA GLY A 86 -13.82 -2.21 -20.43
C GLY A 86 -12.82 -3.28 -19.96
N ARG A 87 -12.56 -4.25 -20.81
CA ARG A 87 -11.61 -5.32 -20.52
C ARG A 87 -10.17 -4.80 -20.56
N LEU A 88 -9.46 -4.95 -19.46
CA LEU A 88 -8.06 -4.57 -19.28
C LEU A 88 -7.26 -5.75 -18.74
N PRO A 89 -5.96 -5.83 -19.09
CA PRO A 89 -5.04 -6.69 -18.35
C PRO A 89 -5.01 -6.31 -16.86
N THR A 90 -4.70 -7.29 -16.02
CA THR A 90 -4.83 -7.13 -14.57
C THR A 90 -3.53 -7.37 -13.84
N ILE A 91 -3.46 -6.80 -12.65
CA ILE A 91 -2.42 -7.04 -11.66
C ILE A 91 -3.13 -7.44 -10.36
N PRO A 92 -3.21 -8.74 -10.04
CA PRO A 92 -3.67 -9.20 -8.75
C PRO A 92 -2.87 -8.56 -7.62
N TYR A 93 -3.56 -8.20 -6.55
CA TYR A 93 -2.99 -7.48 -5.43
C TYR A 93 -3.42 -8.08 -4.09
N PHE A 94 -2.53 -8.82 -3.47
CA PHE A 94 -2.72 -9.30 -2.10
C PHE A 94 -2.47 -8.15 -1.12
N GLN A 95 -3.54 -7.63 -0.51
CA GLN A 95 -3.47 -6.42 0.32
C GLN A 95 -3.99 -6.58 1.75
N ALA A 96 -4.70 -7.68 2.06
CA ALA A 96 -5.22 -7.92 3.40
C ALA A 96 -4.13 -8.46 4.33
N ASN A 97 -3.99 -7.84 5.51
CA ASN A 97 -3.03 -8.24 6.54
C ASN A 97 -1.57 -8.30 6.04
N THR A 98 -0.82 -9.36 6.38
CA THR A 98 0.60 -9.53 6.03
C THR A 98 0.74 -10.67 5.04
N SER A 99 0.73 -10.36 3.75
CA SER A 99 0.55 -11.38 2.68
C SER A 99 1.79 -12.25 2.41
N THR A 100 2.87 -12.09 3.16
CA THR A 100 4.02 -13.02 3.18
C THR A 100 4.13 -13.82 4.47
N TYR A 101 3.22 -13.61 5.42
CA TYR A 101 3.25 -14.26 6.72
C TYR A 101 2.53 -15.62 6.67
N ALA A 102 3.19 -16.56 6.00
CA ALA A 102 2.77 -17.95 5.89
C ALA A 102 3.94 -18.83 5.46
N PRO A 103 3.86 -20.18 5.60
CA PRO A 103 4.81 -21.10 4.99
C PRO A 103 4.92 -20.90 3.48
N VAL A 104 6.13 -21.03 2.92
CA VAL A 104 6.40 -20.82 1.48
C VAL A 104 5.52 -21.71 0.61
N SER A 105 5.22 -22.94 1.03
CA SER A 105 4.31 -23.84 0.30
C SER A 105 2.93 -23.24 0.11
N ARG A 106 2.37 -22.58 1.13
CA ARG A 106 1.09 -21.88 1.04
C ARG A 106 1.19 -20.64 0.14
N LEU A 107 2.26 -19.83 0.29
CA LEU A 107 2.50 -18.67 -0.57
C LEU A 107 2.57 -19.09 -2.04
N ARG A 108 3.33 -20.15 -2.31
CA ARG A 108 3.46 -20.73 -3.66
C ARG A 108 2.11 -21.14 -4.22
N ALA A 109 1.32 -21.90 -3.48
CA ALA A 109 0.00 -22.34 -3.94
C ALA A 109 -0.90 -21.16 -4.32
N LEU A 110 -1.00 -20.12 -3.48
CA LEU A 110 -1.87 -18.97 -3.72
C LEU A 110 -1.37 -18.08 -4.86
N PHE A 111 -0.07 -17.79 -4.92
CA PHE A 111 0.48 -16.88 -5.92
C PHE A 111 0.56 -17.53 -7.30
N GLU A 112 0.92 -18.81 -7.39
CA GLU A 112 0.92 -19.55 -8.66
C GLU A 112 -0.50 -19.74 -9.21
N GLU A 113 -1.49 -20.07 -8.36
CA GLU A 113 -2.90 -20.08 -8.77
C GLU A 113 -3.30 -18.74 -9.38
N THR A 114 -2.96 -17.65 -8.70
CA THR A 114 -3.33 -16.30 -9.14
C THR A 114 -2.64 -15.91 -10.46
N LEU A 115 -1.39 -16.29 -10.65
CA LEU A 115 -0.65 -16.05 -11.90
C LEU A 115 -1.18 -16.87 -13.09
N SER A 116 -1.93 -17.94 -12.83
CA SER A 116 -2.59 -18.74 -13.89
C SER A 116 -3.89 -18.12 -14.41
N PHE A 117 -4.39 -17.04 -13.80
CA PHE A 117 -5.63 -16.40 -14.24
C PHE A 117 -5.43 -15.63 -15.55
N GLU A 118 -6.51 -15.51 -16.31
CA GLU A 118 -6.48 -14.88 -17.63
C GLU A 118 -6.12 -13.39 -17.56
N ASP A 119 -5.27 -12.92 -18.48
CA ASP A 119 -4.82 -11.53 -18.64
C ASP A 119 -4.03 -10.97 -17.44
N VAL A 120 -3.44 -11.79 -16.59
CA VAL A 120 -2.54 -11.36 -15.53
C VAL A 120 -1.18 -10.94 -16.12
N ARG A 121 -0.72 -9.74 -15.78
CA ARG A 121 0.55 -9.14 -16.27
C ARG A 121 1.62 -8.97 -15.21
N GLY A 122 1.27 -9.13 -13.94
CA GLY A 122 2.17 -8.96 -12.82
C GLY A 122 1.48 -9.33 -11.52
N LEU A 123 2.17 -9.20 -10.42
CA LEU A 123 1.67 -9.48 -9.08
C LEU A 123 2.09 -8.38 -8.11
N THR A 124 1.19 -7.97 -7.24
CA THR A 124 1.51 -7.05 -6.14
C THR A 124 1.21 -7.71 -4.80
N ILE A 125 2.13 -7.63 -3.86
CA ILE A 125 2.02 -8.25 -2.53
C ILE A 125 2.29 -7.19 -1.48
N ALA A 126 1.27 -6.86 -0.66
CA ALA A 126 1.46 -5.98 0.49
C ALA A 126 1.88 -6.78 1.72
N THR A 127 2.91 -6.32 2.39
CA THR A 127 3.45 -7.02 3.55
C THR A 127 4.15 -6.08 4.54
N ARG A 128 4.56 -6.66 5.65
CA ARG A 128 5.42 -6.04 6.65
C ARG A 128 6.89 -6.34 6.34
N PRO A 129 7.82 -5.42 6.63
CA PRO A 129 9.25 -5.63 6.39
C PRO A 129 9.84 -6.78 7.20
N ASP A 130 9.31 -7.02 8.39
CA ASP A 130 9.72 -8.07 9.32
C ASP A 130 9.09 -9.45 9.06
N ALA A 131 8.28 -9.58 8.01
CA ALA A 131 7.69 -10.84 7.54
C ALA A 131 8.32 -11.36 6.24
N LEU A 132 9.64 -11.16 6.11
CA LEU A 132 10.45 -11.51 4.94
C LEU A 132 11.63 -12.43 5.31
N PRO A 133 11.39 -13.62 5.89
CA PRO A 133 12.47 -14.54 6.22
C PRO A 133 13.18 -15.04 4.95
N PRO A 134 14.42 -15.56 5.03
CA PRO A 134 15.24 -15.92 3.87
C PRO A 134 14.55 -16.83 2.84
N GLN A 135 13.78 -17.80 3.29
CA GLN A 135 13.05 -18.71 2.40
C GLN A 135 11.92 -17.99 1.62
N VAL A 136 11.26 -17.00 2.23
CA VAL A 136 10.27 -16.15 1.54
C VAL A 136 10.96 -15.25 0.52
N LEU A 137 12.06 -14.61 0.90
CA LEU A 137 12.85 -13.77 -0.02
C LEU A 137 13.36 -14.56 -1.23
N SER A 138 13.80 -15.80 -1.03
CA SER A 138 14.23 -16.68 -2.12
C SER A 138 13.07 -16.99 -3.07
N TYR A 139 11.89 -17.28 -2.54
CA TYR A 139 10.70 -17.52 -3.36
C TYR A 139 10.23 -16.24 -4.09
N LEU A 140 10.26 -15.08 -3.44
CA LEU A 140 9.91 -13.83 -4.11
C LEU A 140 10.89 -13.48 -5.24
N ALA A 141 12.19 -13.80 -5.10
CA ALA A 141 13.17 -13.65 -6.17
C ALA A 141 12.88 -14.59 -7.35
N GLU A 142 12.50 -15.85 -7.09
CA GLU A 142 12.03 -16.79 -8.09
C GLU A 142 10.80 -16.26 -8.85
N LEU A 143 9.82 -15.72 -8.15
CA LEU A 143 8.64 -15.09 -8.75
C LEU A 143 9.02 -13.88 -9.61
N ASN A 144 9.91 -13.01 -9.11
CA ASN A 144 10.32 -11.82 -9.82
C ASN A 144 11.05 -12.12 -11.15
N ALA A 145 11.70 -13.27 -11.25
CA ALA A 145 12.33 -13.71 -12.50
C ALA A 145 11.31 -14.12 -13.58
N ARG A 146 10.07 -14.44 -13.21
CA ARG A 146 9.02 -14.95 -14.10
C ARG A 146 7.87 -13.97 -14.34
N THR A 147 7.66 -13.00 -13.45
CA THR A 147 6.60 -12.00 -13.56
C THR A 147 7.07 -10.65 -13.03
N ARG A 148 6.36 -9.58 -13.39
CA ARG A 148 6.59 -8.27 -12.77
C ARG A 148 6.03 -8.28 -11.35
N LEU A 149 6.89 -8.53 -10.39
CA LEU A 149 6.55 -8.51 -8.98
C LEU A 149 6.73 -7.10 -8.40
N THR A 150 5.75 -6.64 -7.64
CA THR A 150 5.88 -5.47 -6.76
C THR A 150 5.60 -5.90 -5.33
N VAL A 151 6.50 -5.61 -4.41
CA VAL A 151 6.26 -5.76 -2.97
C VAL A 151 5.96 -4.39 -2.38
N GLU A 152 4.83 -4.27 -1.71
CA GLU A 152 4.43 -3.07 -1.01
C GLU A 152 4.76 -3.21 0.47
N LEU A 153 5.64 -2.34 0.97
CA LEU A 153 6.08 -2.34 2.37
C LEU A 153 5.41 -1.23 3.17
N GLY A 154 4.83 -1.61 4.30
CA GLY A 154 4.28 -0.66 5.26
C GLY A 154 5.39 -0.05 6.12
N LEU A 155 5.71 1.23 5.90
CA LEU A 155 6.57 2.04 6.78
C LEU A 155 5.74 2.94 7.68
N GLN A 156 4.75 3.59 7.11
CA GLN A 156 3.80 4.55 7.65
C GLN A 156 4.46 5.85 8.14
N SER A 157 5.53 5.79 8.93
CA SER A 157 6.33 6.90 9.44
C SER A 157 7.76 6.42 9.71
N VAL A 158 8.75 7.29 9.57
CA VAL A 158 10.15 7.00 9.93
C VAL A 158 10.41 7.14 11.43
N PHE A 159 9.51 7.73 12.18
CA PHE A 159 9.70 8.05 13.60
C PHE A 159 9.32 6.88 14.50
N GLU A 160 10.29 6.42 15.32
CA GLU A 160 10.07 5.35 16.28
C GLU A 160 9.05 5.71 17.38
N THR A 161 8.96 6.99 17.72
CA THR A 161 7.94 7.50 18.67
C THR A 161 6.53 7.30 18.11
N THR A 162 6.34 7.62 16.83
CA THR A 162 5.08 7.36 16.12
C THR A 162 4.83 5.86 15.99
N ALA A 163 5.83 5.08 15.57
CA ALA A 163 5.73 3.63 15.42
C ALA A 163 5.23 2.93 16.69
N ARG A 164 5.78 3.32 17.85
CA ARG A 164 5.32 2.82 19.16
C ARG A 164 3.90 3.26 19.48
N ARG A 165 3.58 4.55 19.26
CA ARG A 165 2.24 5.10 19.54
C ARG A 165 1.14 4.42 18.74
N ILE A 166 1.41 4.09 17.46
CA ILE A 166 0.44 3.43 16.59
C ILE A 166 0.49 1.90 16.67
N ASN A 167 1.26 1.34 17.60
CA ASN A 167 1.46 -0.10 17.74
C ASN A 167 1.85 -0.78 16.41
N ARG A 168 2.80 -0.19 15.64
CA ARG A 168 3.23 -0.75 14.34
C ARG A 168 3.90 -2.11 14.47
N GLY A 169 4.61 -2.35 15.60
CA GLY A 169 5.20 -3.63 15.94
C GLY A 169 6.44 -4.01 15.12
N HIS A 170 7.04 -3.08 14.39
CA HIS A 170 8.38 -3.20 13.79
C HIS A 170 9.09 -1.84 13.84
N THR A 171 10.42 -1.86 13.83
CA THR A 171 11.26 -0.66 13.88
C THR A 171 11.55 -0.13 12.47
N TYR A 172 12.11 1.10 12.40
CA TYR A 172 12.64 1.63 11.14
C TYR A 172 13.85 0.83 10.64
N GLU A 173 14.67 0.32 11.54
CA GLU A 173 15.79 -0.56 11.20
C GLU A 173 15.31 -1.87 10.55
N GLU A 174 14.29 -2.53 11.12
CA GLU A 174 13.67 -3.71 10.50
C GLU A 174 13.06 -3.38 9.12
N PHE A 175 12.53 -2.16 8.95
CA PHE A 175 12.07 -1.72 7.63
C PHE A 175 13.23 -1.61 6.64
N LEU A 176 14.35 -0.99 7.01
CA LEU A 176 15.52 -0.88 6.13
C LEU A 176 16.05 -2.26 5.72
N GLN A 177 16.18 -3.18 6.66
CA GLN A 177 16.63 -4.55 6.40
C GLN A 177 15.72 -5.27 5.39
N GLY A 178 14.40 -5.18 5.57
CA GLY A 178 13.42 -5.75 4.63
C GLY A 178 13.46 -5.09 3.26
N TYR A 179 13.58 -3.76 3.22
CA TYR A 179 13.70 -2.98 2.00
C TYR A 179 14.95 -3.36 1.20
N GLU A 180 16.13 -3.36 1.82
CA GLU A 180 17.39 -3.70 1.20
C GLU A 180 17.42 -5.15 0.72
N ALA A 181 16.85 -6.07 1.51
CA ALA A 181 16.74 -7.47 1.13
C ALA A 181 15.91 -7.69 -0.14
N LEU A 182 14.87 -6.90 -0.37
CA LEU A 182 14.09 -6.92 -1.61
C LEU A 182 14.84 -6.25 -2.75
N LYS A 183 15.41 -5.05 -2.53
CA LYS A 183 16.13 -4.28 -3.55
C LYS A 183 17.36 -5.01 -4.06
N SER A 184 18.14 -5.67 -3.20
CA SER A 184 19.31 -6.48 -3.59
C SER A 184 18.96 -7.67 -4.49
N ARG A 185 17.69 -8.08 -4.52
CA ARG A 185 17.15 -9.13 -5.41
C ARG A 185 16.46 -8.57 -6.66
N GLY A 186 16.60 -7.27 -6.93
CA GLY A 186 15.97 -6.60 -8.07
C GLY A 186 14.43 -6.56 -8.00
N ILE A 187 13.84 -6.78 -6.81
CA ILE A 187 12.39 -6.73 -6.63
C ILE A 187 11.95 -5.28 -6.49
N ARG A 188 10.93 -4.89 -7.26
CA ARG A 188 10.32 -3.57 -7.18
C ARG A 188 9.64 -3.36 -5.84
N VAL A 189 9.98 -2.26 -5.14
CA VAL A 189 9.42 -1.94 -3.83
C VAL A 189 8.61 -0.64 -3.89
N CYS A 190 7.36 -0.72 -3.41
CA CYS A 190 6.51 0.45 -3.16
C CYS A 190 6.34 0.63 -1.65
N VAL A 191 6.60 1.83 -1.14
CA VAL A 191 6.54 2.12 0.29
C VAL A 191 5.26 2.88 0.63
N HIS A 192 4.60 2.50 1.73
CA HIS A 192 3.42 3.20 2.22
C HIS A 192 3.78 4.18 3.34
N LEU A 193 3.36 5.44 3.18
CA LEU A 193 3.34 6.47 4.23
C LEU A 193 1.90 6.83 4.59
N ILE A 194 1.69 7.19 5.85
CA ILE A 194 0.39 7.67 6.35
C ILE A 194 0.64 8.98 7.11
N ASP A 195 -0.06 10.03 6.69
CA ASP A 195 0.04 11.36 7.28
C ASP A 195 -1.07 11.61 8.30
N GLY A 196 -0.75 12.34 9.36
CA GLY A 196 -1.70 12.76 10.38
C GLY A 196 -1.78 11.83 11.58
N PHE A 197 -0.74 11.08 11.90
CA PHE A 197 -0.68 10.30 13.13
C PHE A 197 -0.63 11.21 14.38
N PRO A 198 -1.19 10.74 15.52
CA PRO A 198 -1.16 11.53 16.76
C PRO A 198 0.25 11.95 17.14
N GLY A 199 0.44 13.27 17.29
CA GLY A 199 1.70 13.88 17.67
C GLY A 199 2.73 14.04 16.55
N GLU A 200 2.38 13.75 15.29
CA GLU A 200 3.19 14.16 14.15
C GLU A 200 2.83 15.59 13.73
N THR A 201 3.88 16.38 13.49
CA THR A 201 3.76 17.71 12.88
C THR A 201 3.90 17.63 11.37
N PRO A 202 3.47 18.65 10.60
CA PRO A 202 3.73 18.71 9.17
C PRO A 202 5.22 18.49 8.82
N GLU A 203 6.15 19.04 9.59
CA GLU A 203 7.59 18.89 9.39
C GLU A 203 8.04 17.44 9.53
N MET A 204 7.46 16.69 10.47
CA MET A 204 7.74 15.26 10.65
C MET A 204 7.22 14.43 9.44
N MET A 205 6.05 14.76 8.92
CA MET A 205 5.51 14.11 7.72
C MET A 205 6.40 14.39 6.50
N LEU A 206 6.85 15.65 6.33
CA LEU A 206 7.80 16.01 5.27
C LEU A 206 9.16 15.33 5.46
N GLU A 207 9.66 15.18 6.69
CA GLU A 207 10.90 14.46 6.95
C GLU A 207 10.78 12.99 6.56
N SER A 208 9.65 12.34 6.83
CA SER A 208 9.38 10.97 6.37
C SER A 208 9.50 10.85 4.84
N ALA A 209 8.97 11.81 4.10
CA ALA A 209 9.11 11.84 2.64
C ALA A 209 10.55 12.13 2.18
N ARG A 210 11.27 13.02 2.89
CA ARG A 210 12.67 13.35 2.58
C ARG A 210 13.60 12.16 2.78
N VAL A 211 13.42 11.43 3.88
CA VAL A 211 14.16 10.20 4.15
C VAL A 211 13.86 9.15 3.08
N LEU A 212 12.59 8.99 2.72
CA LEU A 212 12.18 8.07 1.68
C LEU A 212 12.72 8.48 0.30
N GLY A 213 12.75 9.78 -0.02
CA GLY A 213 13.36 10.29 -1.24
C GLY A 213 14.85 9.96 -1.36
N LYS A 214 15.60 10.03 -0.25
CA LYS A 214 17.03 9.60 -0.21
C LYS A 214 17.20 8.10 -0.38
N LEU A 215 16.23 7.31 0.11
CA LEU A 215 16.24 5.85 -0.04
C LEU A 215 15.95 5.40 -1.49
N GLY A 216 15.22 6.21 -2.26
CA GLY A 216 14.94 5.99 -3.68
C GLY A 216 14.06 4.77 -3.96
N PRO A 217 12.85 4.64 -3.38
CA PRO A 217 11.96 3.53 -3.67
C PRO A 217 11.44 3.61 -5.12
N ASP A 218 11.10 2.47 -5.69
CA ASP A 218 10.51 2.41 -7.03
C ASP A 218 9.09 3.01 -7.08
N GLY A 219 8.41 3.00 -5.94
CA GLY A 219 7.09 3.60 -5.82
C GLY A 219 6.75 4.01 -4.40
N VAL A 220 5.76 4.88 -4.27
CA VAL A 220 5.23 5.34 -2.99
C VAL A 220 3.71 5.41 -3.03
N LYS A 221 3.10 5.12 -1.90
CA LYS A 221 1.68 5.40 -1.64
C LYS A 221 1.56 6.32 -0.44
N PHE A 222 0.94 7.47 -0.65
CA PHE A 222 0.55 8.38 0.42
C PHE A 222 -0.88 8.11 0.82
N HIS A 223 -1.13 8.10 2.10
CA HIS A 223 -2.44 7.99 2.71
C HIS A 223 -2.58 9.06 3.79
N GLN A 224 -3.74 9.70 3.86
CA GLN A 224 -4.14 10.37 5.08
C GLN A 224 -4.56 9.34 6.14
N LEU A 225 -4.36 9.66 7.41
CA LEU A 225 -5.00 8.91 8.48
C LEU A 225 -6.52 9.11 8.39
N TYR A 226 -7.25 8.02 8.37
CA TYR A 226 -8.70 8.01 8.52
C TYR A 226 -9.12 7.02 9.60
N VAL A 227 -10.22 7.30 10.22
CA VAL A 227 -10.75 6.53 11.34
C VAL A 227 -11.74 5.50 10.82
N ARG A 228 -11.46 4.22 11.05
CA ARG A 228 -12.37 3.09 10.76
C ARG A 228 -13.02 2.60 12.03
N LYS A 229 -14.24 2.09 11.88
CA LYS A 229 -14.95 1.39 12.97
C LYS A 229 -14.15 0.21 13.49
N GLY A 230 -14.19 -0.03 14.79
CA GLY A 230 -13.52 -1.15 15.45
C GLY A 230 -12.00 -1.01 15.57
N THR A 231 -11.43 0.20 15.42
CA THR A 231 -10.00 0.46 15.54
C THR A 231 -9.68 1.29 16.78
N GLY A 232 -8.43 1.22 17.26
CA GLY A 232 -7.95 2.11 18.33
C GLY A 232 -8.04 3.60 17.94
N ALA A 233 -7.96 3.90 16.64
CA ALA A 233 -8.18 5.25 16.12
C ALA A 233 -9.63 5.73 16.35
N GLU A 234 -10.63 4.84 16.24
CA GLU A 234 -12.01 5.21 16.56
C GLU A 234 -12.19 5.55 18.03
N GLU A 235 -11.60 4.76 18.91
CA GLU A 235 -11.67 5.03 20.35
C GLU A 235 -11.03 6.38 20.72
N ALA A 236 -9.83 6.64 20.20
CA ALA A 236 -9.15 7.91 20.43
C ALA A 236 -9.91 9.10 19.83
N TYR A 237 -10.49 8.93 18.64
CA TYR A 237 -11.31 9.95 17.99
C TYR A 237 -12.56 10.28 18.81
N ARG A 238 -13.27 9.27 19.32
CA ARG A 238 -14.47 9.45 20.16
C ARG A 238 -14.15 10.17 21.48
N ARG A 239 -12.93 9.99 22.03
CA ARG A 239 -12.47 10.71 23.21
C ARG A 239 -11.97 12.13 22.91
N GLY A 240 -11.94 12.57 21.63
CA GLY A 240 -11.41 13.86 21.23
C GLY A 240 -9.87 13.95 21.29
N GLU A 241 -9.17 12.81 21.35
CA GLU A 241 -7.71 12.73 21.48
C GLU A 241 -7.00 12.61 20.13
N LEU A 242 -7.74 12.49 19.04
CA LEU A 242 -7.20 12.31 17.69
C LEU A 242 -7.61 13.49 16.79
N PRO A 243 -6.79 14.55 16.71
CA PRO A 243 -6.96 15.58 15.68
C PRO A 243 -6.69 14.96 14.31
N LEU A 244 -7.56 15.27 13.33
CA LEU A 244 -7.42 14.81 11.97
C LEU A 244 -7.12 15.99 11.04
N LEU A 245 -6.29 15.76 10.04
CA LEU A 245 -6.00 16.75 9.00
C LEU A 245 -7.28 17.13 8.25
N SER A 246 -7.46 18.40 7.99
CA SER A 246 -8.40 18.88 6.97
C SER A 246 -7.90 18.48 5.58
N LEU A 247 -8.78 18.51 4.58
CA LEU A 247 -8.39 18.25 3.19
C LEU A 247 -7.31 19.24 2.72
N ALA A 248 -7.42 20.52 3.08
CA ALA A 248 -6.46 21.55 2.68
C ALA A 248 -5.06 21.28 3.25
N GLU A 249 -4.94 21.01 4.55
CA GLU A 249 -3.68 20.64 5.20
C GLU A 249 -3.06 19.39 4.58
N TYR A 250 -3.87 18.36 4.34
CA TYR A 250 -3.38 17.13 3.72
C TYR A 250 -2.84 17.38 2.31
N LEU A 251 -3.55 18.15 1.46
CA LEU A 251 -3.12 18.43 0.10
C LEU A 251 -1.84 19.28 0.06
N GLU A 252 -1.67 20.22 0.99
CA GLU A 252 -0.45 21.02 1.11
C GLU A 252 0.76 20.13 1.48
N ILE A 253 0.60 19.31 2.52
CA ILE A 253 1.63 18.34 2.94
C ILE A 253 1.98 17.40 1.78
N LEU A 254 0.98 16.78 1.16
CA LEU A 254 1.16 15.84 0.05
C LEU A 254 1.91 16.46 -1.13
N ALA A 255 1.56 17.68 -1.52
CA ALA A 255 2.25 18.37 -2.61
C ALA A 255 3.73 18.58 -2.30
N CYS A 256 4.05 19.00 -1.07
CA CYS A 256 5.44 19.15 -0.61
C CYS A 256 6.16 17.80 -0.55
N GLN A 257 5.51 16.74 -0.07
CA GLN A 257 6.08 15.38 -0.02
C GLN A 257 6.44 14.87 -1.42
N ILE A 258 5.56 15.05 -2.40
CA ILE A 258 5.83 14.66 -3.80
C ILE A 258 7.05 15.39 -4.35
N CYS A 259 7.24 16.67 -4.03
CA CYS A 259 8.41 17.45 -4.44
C CYS A 259 9.74 16.97 -3.80
N LEU A 260 9.68 16.24 -2.70
CA LEU A 260 10.85 15.67 -2.01
C LEU A 260 11.28 14.30 -2.56
N LEU A 261 10.50 13.71 -3.45
CA LEU A 261 10.82 12.43 -4.07
C LEU A 261 11.65 12.62 -5.35
N PRO A 262 12.53 11.66 -5.70
CA PRO A 262 13.10 11.59 -7.02
C PRO A 262 12.01 11.56 -8.12
N PRO A 263 12.20 12.26 -9.24
CA PRO A 263 11.17 12.37 -10.29
C PRO A 263 10.79 11.03 -10.92
N GLU A 264 11.67 10.04 -10.89
CA GLU A 264 11.44 8.66 -11.35
C GLU A 264 10.60 7.84 -10.38
N THR A 265 10.47 8.23 -9.11
CA THR A 265 9.65 7.50 -8.13
C THR A 265 8.17 7.53 -8.52
N VAL A 266 7.57 6.36 -8.66
CA VAL A 266 6.15 6.25 -9.04
C VAL A 266 5.23 6.56 -7.86
N VAL A 267 4.42 7.58 -7.98
CA VAL A 267 3.35 7.84 -7.01
C VAL A 267 2.14 6.97 -7.36
N GLU A 268 2.01 5.85 -6.65
CA GLU A 268 0.97 4.85 -6.95
C GLU A 268 -0.39 5.23 -6.37
N ARG A 269 -0.41 6.02 -5.30
CA ARG A 269 -1.62 6.50 -4.64
C ARG A 269 -1.33 7.79 -3.89
N ILE A 270 -2.31 8.69 -3.90
CA ILE A 270 -2.24 10.00 -3.20
C ILE A 270 -3.29 10.14 -2.10
N SER A 271 -4.14 9.15 -1.88
CA SER A 271 -5.11 9.14 -0.77
C SER A 271 -5.52 7.73 -0.40
N GLY A 272 -5.83 7.50 0.87
CA GLY A 272 -6.49 6.29 1.34
C GLY A 272 -7.90 6.15 0.78
N ASP A 273 -8.38 4.92 0.64
CA ASP A 273 -9.69 4.59 0.07
C ASP A 273 -10.48 3.72 1.06
N PRO A 274 -11.03 4.32 2.12
CA PRO A 274 -11.81 3.60 3.10
C PRO A 274 -13.14 3.11 2.51
N GLU A 275 -13.62 1.98 3.00
CA GLU A 275 -14.99 1.57 2.77
C GLU A 275 -15.94 2.56 3.47
N LYS A 276 -16.92 3.10 2.73
CA LYS A 276 -17.81 4.15 3.23
C LYS A 276 -18.60 3.73 4.47
N SER A 277 -19.01 2.46 4.51
CA SER A 277 -19.76 1.86 5.64
C SER A 277 -18.93 1.78 6.93
N GLU A 278 -17.60 1.75 6.81
CA GLU A 278 -16.65 1.64 7.92
C GLU A 278 -15.99 2.97 8.29
N LEU A 279 -16.10 4.00 7.45
CA LEU A 279 -15.49 5.30 7.71
C LEU A 279 -16.24 6.06 8.80
N CYS A 280 -15.53 6.43 9.87
CA CYS A 280 -16.01 7.33 10.91
C CYS A 280 -15.62 8.79 10.64
N ALA A 281 -14.36 9.04 10.26
CA ALA A 281 -13.80 10.37 10.04
C ALA A 281 -12.49 10.30 9.22
N PRO A 282 -12.04 11.40 8.58
CA PRO A 282 -12.83 12.60 8.29
C PRO A 282 -13.79 12.37 7.10
N PRO A 283 -14.92 13.09 7.03
CA PRO A 283 -15.92 12.86 5.98
C PRO A 283 -15.42 13.07 4.56
N TRP A 284 -14.43 13.95 4.36
CA TRP A 284 -13.88 14.24 3.03
C TRP A 284 -13.16 13.04 2.38
N CYS A 285 -12.74 12.03 3.15
CA CYS A 285 -12.14 10.81 2.63
C CYS A 285 -13.11 9.97 1.78
N SER A 286 -14.41 10.16 1.92
CA SER A 286 -15.43 9.46 1.14
C SER A 286 -15.65 10.05 -0.26
N ASP A 287 -15.11 11.23 -0.56
CA ASP A 287 -15.33 11.97 -1.80
C ASP A 287 -14.06 12.05 -2.66
N LYS A 288 -13.86 11.03 -3.50
CA LYS A 288 -12.70 10.92 -4.41
C LYS A 288 -12.61 12.03 -5.46
N LYS A 289 -13.64 12.84 -5.66
CA LYS A 289 -13.63 13.92 -6.65
C LYS A 289 -12.94 15.19 -6.14
N LYS A 290 -12.60 15.22 -4.86
CA LYS A 290 -11.93 16.37 -4.23
C LYS A 290 -10.40 16.33 -4.33
N PHE A 291 -9.82 15.24 -4.83
CA PHE A 291 -8.38 15.06 -5.04
C PHE A 291 -7.94 15.33 -6.49
#